data_1274e691bc866c38671b71a38adc3bd1
#
_entry.id   1274e691bc866c38671b71a38adc3bd1
#
_cell.length_a   1.000
_cell.length_b   1.000
_cell.length_c   1.000
_cell.angle_alpha   90.00
_cell.angle_beta   90.00
_cell.angle_gamma   90.00
#
_symmetry.space_group_name_H-M   'P 1'
#
loop_
_entity.id
_entity.type
_entity.pdbx_description
1 polymer ?
#
loop_
_entity_poly.entity_id
_entity_poly.type
_entity_poly.pdbx_seq_one_letter_code
_entity_poly.pdbx_strand_id
1 'polypeptide(L)'
;MMNPLFFLCGQESIPVQTDLIYEFQNDQISMHFSGIHNLPINDHYLILQFPTQLEHDAKILGDGFQMLAQTGGKVDSPQEIGRCPDNSPSYRIYSEHAKKRFYNYLVIEQSDGFTLFGFTSCYRFAGYFEIHEYQGSMNVMAFLDGEFTHPQDWANNRMESLTVIKAESLAELYELYAAKVQQQHPIRAGVKQDAPIGWCSWYAYYADVTEKNVLDNVEVMCQKDSEFEWVLLDDGYQAFMGDWLTPSDKFPNGIKALLQDIKAKGKKPAIWIAPFIAQPESDIFKNHSDWFVHHENGELLKAEDITYGGWRCTPWYILDTSKQEVQIHLTEVIHTMREEWGVELFKLDANYWGTLKGKRTQSGITGIEAYRLGMQAITNGAGDALILGCNAPMWPSLGLVDAMRVSDDVERNPQRFEQIAKETFYRSWQHRKLWQIDPDCVTLISLSNQGTERKYYEFHRNVILASGGLALSGDPLPDLNKFAKKTWKNILSRLRLTQEAAQFTSLSNKHCTLTLNHQHELHCLFNYDNEAMEHTLVADQPSIWRDFWTGEQLNEEPTQMLILTLDSRLNSKAILVSN
;
A
#
# COMPACT_ATOMS: atom_id res chain seq x y z
N MET A 1 10.49 18.80 24.96
CA MET A 1 11.38 18.32 23.87
C MET A 1 12.33 17.30 24.48
N MET A 2 12.23 16.05 24.04
CA MET A 2 13.15 14.99 24.48
C MET A 2 14.49 15.19 23.80
N ASN A 3 15.57 15.23 24.56
CA ASN A 3 16.91 15.22 23.97
C ASN A 3 17.23 13.80 23.51
N PRO A 4 17.42 13.56 22.22
CA PRO A 4 17.80 12.25 21.75
C PRO A 4 19.19 11.86 22.25
N LEU A 5 19.36 10.62 22.69
CA LEU A 5 20.65 10.01 22.99
C LEU A 5 21.09 9.17 21.79
N PHE A 6 22.34 9.26 21.41
CA PHE A 6 22.88 8.70 20.18
C PHE A 6 23.69 7.44 20.41
N PHE A 7 23.42 6.41 19.58
CA PHE A 7 24.24 5.20 19.54
C PHE A 7 24.31 4.68 18.11
N LEU A 8 25.50 4.33 17.65
CA LEU A 8 25.69 3.46 16.48
C LEU A 8 25.75 2.01 17.00
N CYS A 9 24.93 1.13 16.43
CA CYS A 9 24.91 -0.28 16.81
C CYS A 9 25.72 -1.13 15.84
N GLY A 10 26.89 -1.58 16.29
CA GLY A 10 27.39 -2.92 16.02
C GLY A 10 27.00 -3.84 17.18
N GLN A 11 27.38 -5.11 17.20
CA GLN A 11 27.10 -6.06 18.30
C GLN A 11 27.56 -5.60 19.69
N GLU A 12 28.27 -4.49 19.78
CA GLU A 12 28.62 -3.79 21.01
C GLU A 12 28.22 -2.33 20.88
N SER A 13 27.46 -1.83 21.86
CA SER A 13 27.13 -0.41 21.96
C SER A 13 28.39 0.40 22.21
N ILE A 14 29.00 0.95 21.17
CA ILE A 14 30.10 1.89 21.27
C ILE A 14 29.50 3.29 21.32
N PRO A 15 29.72 4.09 22.38
CA PRO A 15 29.43 5.51 22.34
C PRO A 15 30.34 6.12 21.27
N VAL A 16 29.76 6.43 20.12
CA VAL A 16 30.52 7.08 19.06
C VAL A 16 30.50 8.57 19.38
N GLN A 17 31.66 9.13 19.74
CA GLN A 17 31.93 10.55 19.56
C GLN A 17 31.95 10.82 18.06
N THR A 18 30.75 10.99 17.49
CA THR A 18 30.60 11.28 16.08
C THR A 18 30.25 12.73 15.92
N ASP A 19 30.77 13.31 14.92
CA ASP A 19 30.30 14.53 14.32
C ASP A 19 28.95 14.30 13.59
N LEU A 20 27.97 13.71 14.27
CA LEU A 20 26.62 13.62 13.76
C LEU A 20 25.95 14.98 13.99
N ILE A 21 25.73 15.70 12.91
CA ILE A 21 25.11 17.01 12.95
C ILE A 21 23.59 16.84 12.82
N TYR A 22 22.85 17.38 13.78
CA TYR A 22 21.40 17.52 13.70
C TYR A 22 21.03 18.91 13.27
N GLU A 23 20.11 18.95 12.36
CA GLU A 23 19.35 20.15 12.10
C GLU A 23 17.91 19.92 12.54
N PHE A 24 17.48 20.66 13.55
CA PHE A 24 16.08 20.81 13.89
C PHE A 24 15.51 21.96 13.09
N GLN A 25 14.74 21.68 12.05
CA GLN A 25 13.93 22.68 11.36
C GLN A 25 12.48 22.23 11.35
N ASN A 26 11.58 23.10 11.83
CA ASN A 26 10.13 22.88 11.78
C ASN A 26 9.69 21.51 12.33
N ASP A 27 10.19 21.12 13.50
CA ASP A 27 9.94 19.83 14.17
C ASP A 27 10.38 18.58 13.37
N GLN A 28 11.21 18.77 12.36
CA GLN A 28 11.83 17.71 11.59
C GLN A 28 13.29 17.54 11.99
N ILE A 29 13.72 16.30 12.15
CA ILE A 29 15.10 15.93 12.44
C ILE A 29 15.75 15.50 11.13
N SER A 30 16.68 16.28 10.64
CA SER A 30 17.56 15.91 9.52
C SER A 30 18.93 15.55 10.06
N MET A 31 19.52 14.47 9.56
CA MET A 31 20.77 13.93 10.06
C MET A 31 21.82 13.94 8.97
N HIS A 32 22.99 14.50 9.30
CA HIS A 32 24.18 14.48 8.46
C HIS A 32 25.36 13.92 9.26
N PHE A 33 26.19 13.13 8.63
CA PHE A 33 27.46 12.73 9.21
C PHE A 33 28.58 13.67 8.75
N SER A 34 29.38 14.16 9.69
CA SER A 34 30.72 14.63 9.39
C SER A 34 31.72 13.62 9.97
N GLY A 35 32.80 13.29 9.24
CA GLY A 35 33.82 12.34 9.72
C GLY A 35 33.52 10.85 9.44
N ILE A 36 32.85 10.55 8.37
CA ILE A 36 32.42 9.20 7.91
C ILE A 36 33.56 8.16 7.86
N HIS A 37 34.80 8.59 7.68
CA HIS A 37 35.91 7.69 7.41
C HIS A 37 36.19 6.65 8.49
N ASN A 38 35.65 6.82 9.69
CA ASN A 38 35.90 5.96 10.84
C ASN A 38 34.67 5.14 11.27
N LEU A 39 33.52 5.23 10.55
CA LEU A 39 32.36 4.43 10.88
C LEU A 39 32.54 2.98 10.41
N PRO A 40 32.28 1.99 11.25
CA PRO A 40 32.29 0.60 10.81
C PRO A 40 31.17 0.35 9.80
N ILE A 41 31.42 -0.52 8.83
CA ILE A 41 30.38 -1.05 7.97
C ILE A 41 29.45 -1.87 8.85
N ASN A 42 28.15 -1.58 8.80
CA ASN A 42 27.15 -2.31 9.54
C ASN A 42 25.87 -2.51 8.70
N ASP A 43 25.13 -3.54 9.03
CA ASP A 43 23.83 -3.80 8.41
C ASP A 43 22.76 -2.84 8.94
N HIS A 44 22.76 -2.58 10.25
CA HIS A 44 21.78 -1.71 10.89
C HIS A 44 22.45 -0.67 11.78
N TYR A 45 21.95 0.56 11.68
CA TYR A 45 22.42 1.68 12.49
C TYR A 45 21.30 2.17 13.41
N LEU A 46 21.52 2.11 14.73
CA LEU A 46 20.70 2.83 15.69
C LEU A 46 21.03 4.32 15.58
N ILE A 47 20.04 5.13 15.26
CA ILE A 47 20.23 6.56 15.05
C ILE A 47 19.72 7.42 16.19
N LEU A 48 18.57 7.06 16.79
CA LEU A 48 17.96 7.83 17.86
C LEU A 48 17.26 6.92 18.87
N GLN A 49 17.31 7.33 20.15
CA GLN A 49 16.52 6.75 21.21
C GLN A 49 15.60 7.82 21.80
N PHE A 50 14.32 7.50 21.92
CA PHE A 50 13.30 8.35 22.50
C PHE A 50 12.80 7.71 23.80
N PRO A 51 13.24 8.22 25.00
CA PRO A 51 12.62 7.82 26.25
C PRO A 51 11.14 8.18 26.21
N THR A 52 10.29 7.17 26.40
CA THR A 52 8.83 7.33 26.25
C THR A 52 8.16 6.66 27.41
N GLN A 53 7.25 7.37 28.09
CA GLN A 53 6.39 6.76 29.08
C GLN A 53 5.23 6.11 28.32
N LEU A 54 5.29 4.79 28.15
CA LEU A 54 4.24 4.02 27.47
C LEU A 54 3.38 3.31 28.50
N GLU A 55 2.07 3.47 28.39
CA GLU A 55 1.10 2.67 29.09
C GLU A 55 1.15 1.23 28.55
N HIS A 56 1.05 0.24 29.40
CA HIS A 56 1.13 -1.19 29.00
C HIS A 56 0.04 -1.56 28.01
N ASP A 57 -1.12 -0.96 28.12
CA ASP A 57 -2.27 -1.20 27.27
C ASP A 57 -2.44 -0.16 26.15
N ALA A 58 -1.45 0.74 25.97
CA ALA A 58 -1.42 1.69 24.86
C ALA A 58 -1.56 0.94 23.53
N LYS A 59 -2.44 1.43 22.66
CA LYS A 59 -2.61 0.86 21.33
C LYS A 59 -1.49 1.33 20.43
N ILE A 60 -1.06 0.45 19.54
CA ILE A 60 -0.02 0.74 18.56
C ILE A 60 -0.47 0.44 17.15
N LEU A 61 0.10 1.19 16.20
CA LEU A 61 0.06 0.90 14.78
C LEU A 61 1.43 1.17 14.19
N GLY A 62 2.07 0.11 13.65
CA GLY A 62 3.29 0.20 12.87
C GLY A 62 3.05 -0.25 11.45
N ASP A 63 3.65 0.44 10.47
CA ASP A 63 3.61 0.01 9.08
C ASP A 63 4.67 -1.09 8.81
N GLY A 64 4.53 -1.77 7.68
CA GLY A 64 5.49 -2.72 7.15
C GLY A 64 6.44 -2.09 6.13
N PHE A 65 7.56 -2.78 5.84
CA PHE A 65 8.43 -2.40 4.72
C PHE A 65 7.68 -2.54 3.39
N GLN A 66 6.95 -3.65 3.23
CA GLN A 66 6.12 -3.92 2.06
C GLN A 66 4.62 -3.94 2.44
N MET A 67 3.75 -3.80 1.44
CA MET A 67 2.33 -3.57 1.64
C MET A 67 1.59 -4.66 2.44
N LEU A 68 2.07 -5.91 2.42
CA LEU A 68 1.42 -7.06 3.08
C LEU A 68 1.70 -7.15 4.58
N ALA A 69 2.56 -6.27 5.13
CA ALA A 69 2.93 -6.26 6.53
C ALA A 69 2.38 -5.01 7.23
N GLN A 70 1.74 -5.22 8.37
CA GLN A 70 1.33 -4.20 9.33
C GLN A 70 1.25 -4.81 10.71
N THR A 71 1.49 -4.02 11.74
CA THR A 71 1.38 -4.44 13.14
C THR A 71 0.50 -3.47 13.91
N GLY A 72 -0.53 -4.00 14.54
CA GLY A 72 -1.41 -3.28 15.44
C GLY A 72 -1.40 -3.89 16.84
N GLY A 73 -2.48 -3.74 17.57
CA GLY A 73 -2.66 -4.28 18.91
C GLY A 73 -2.20 -3.35 20.02
N LYS A 74 -1.56 -3.88 21.04
CA LYS A 74 -1.07 -3.13 22.21
C LYS A 74 0.44 -3.26 22.33
N VAL A 75 1.07 -2.34 23.08
CA VAL A 75 2.51 -2.36 23.34
C VAL A 75 2.95 -3.71 23.88
N ASP A 76 2.22 -4.27 24.87
CA ASP A 76 2.56 -5.56 25.49
C ASP A 76 2.20 -6.78 24.64
N SER A 77 1.31 -6.61 23.66
CA SER A 77 0.80 -7.68 22.81
C SER A 77 0.61 -7.21 21.36
N PRO A 78 1.70 -6.92 20.65
CA PRO A 78 1.64 -6.58 19.23
C PRO A 78 1.02 -7.71 18.41
N GLN A 79 0.17 -7.35 17.46
CA GLN A 79 -0.53 -8.31 16.60
C GLN A 79 -0.22 -8.04 15.14
N GLU A 80 0.15 -9.10 14.41
CA GLU A 80 0.23 -9.03 12.96
C GLU A 80 -1.19 -8.87 12.38
N ILE A 81 -1.35 -7.94 11.44
CA ILE A 81 -2.62 -7.68 10.78
C ILE A 81 -2.69 -8.45 9.49
N GLY A 82 -1.64 -8.38 8.69
CA GLY A 82 -1.50 -9.12 7.45
C GLY A 82 -1.01 -10.56 7.65
N ARG A 83 -1.15 -11.40 6.62
CA ARG A 83 -0.67 -12.78 6.64
C ARG A 83 0.81 -12.94 6.28
N CYS A 84 1.44 -11.90 5.78
CA CYS A 84 2.82 -11.89 5.30
C CYS A 84 3.65 -10.83 6.04
N PRO A 85 3.87 -10.98 7.36
CA PRO A 85 4.71 -10.05 8.11
C PRO A 85 6.14 -10.04 7.54
N ASP A 86 6.82 -8.92 7.67
CA ASP A 86 8.16 -8.69 7.11
C ASP A 86 9.21 -9.70 7.58
N ASN A 87 9.05 -10.26 8.79
CA ASN A 87 9.92 -11.29 9.34
C ASN A 87 9.42 -12.74 9.09
N SER A 88 8.39 -12.92 8.29
CA SER A 88 7.89 -14.27 8.00
C SER A 88 8.96 -15.12 7.32
N PRO A 89 8.91 -16.46 7.46
CA PRO A 89 9.80 -17.37 6.76
C PRO A 89 9.76 -17.21 5.23
N SER A 90 8.69 -16.64 4.69
CA SER A 90 8.55 -16.39 3.25
C SER A 90 9.27 -15.11 2.82
N TYR A 91 9.02 -13.96 3.49
CA TYR A 91 9.58 -12.67 3.06
C TYR A 91 10.99 -12.41 3.58
N ARG A 92 11.29 -12.77 4.82
CA ARG A 92 12.64 -12.72 5.41
C ARG A 92 13.33 -11.35 5.27
N ILE A 93 12.57 -10.24 5.36
CA ILE A 93 13.14 -8.90 5.32
C ILE A 93 14.07 -8.69 6.50
N TYR A 94 13.70 -9.28 7.67
CA TYR A 94 14.57 -9.44 8.82
C TYR A 94 14.32 -10.78 9.50
N SER A 95 15.19 -11.19 10.42
CA SER A 95 15.09 -12.49 11.10
C SER A 95 13.81 -12.61 11.89
N GLU A 96 13.12 -13.77 11.83
CA GLU A 96 11.95 -14.11 12.64
C GLU A 96 12.20 -14.05 14.15
N HIS A 97 13.47 -14.22 14.56
CA HIS A 97 13.90 -14.15 15.96
C HIS A 97 14.35 -12.74 16.39
N ALA A 98 14.40 -11.79 15.46
CA ALA A 98 14.72 -10.41 15.78
C ALA A 98 13.55 -9.73 16.50
N LYS A 99 13.85 -8.63 17.18
CA LYS A 99 12.83 -7.80 17.78
C LYS A 99 11.87 -7.28 16.70
N LYS A 100 10.60 -7.10 17.07
CA LYS A 100 9.57 -6.60 16.17
C LYS A 100 9.95 -5.21 15.65
N ARG A 101 9.96 -5.04 14.35
CA ARG A 101 10.24 -3.79 13.65
C ARG A 101 8.96 -3.16 13.15
N PHE A 102 8.86 -1.84 13.35
CA PHE A 102 7.80 -1.00 12.81
C PHE A 102 8.45 -0.12 11.73
N TYR A 103 8.29 -0.51 10.48
CA TYR A 103 8.86 0.25 9.36
C TYR A 103 8.08 1.55 9.14
N ASN A 104 8.74 2.52 8.56
CA ASN A 104 8.19 3.78 8.08
C ASN A 104 7.66 4.69 9.20
N TYR A 105 6.68 4.25 9.99
CA TYR A 105 6.14 4.99 11.14
C TYR A 105 5.58 4.05 12.22
N LEU A 106 5.53 4.59 13.43
CA LEU A 106 4.90 4.00 14.59
C LEU A 106 3.98 5.03 15.24
N VAL A 107 2.69 4.72 15.34
CA VAL A 107 1.69 5.52 16.07
C VAL A 107 1.37 4.84 17.39
N ILE A 108 1.25 5.62 18.44
CA ILE A 108 0.88 5.18 19.79
C ILE A 108 -0.33 6.00 20.24
N GLU A 109 -1.42 5.31 20.62
CA GLU A 109 -2.65 5.89 21.21
C GLU A 109 -2.67 5.60 22.69
N GLN A 110 -2.65 6.64 23.52
CA GLN A 110 -2.67 6.59 24.98
C GLN A 110 -3.74 7.51 25.55
N SER A 111 -3.85 7.57 26.88
CA SER A 111 -4.81 8.42 27.57
C SER A 111 -4.59 9.92 27.33
N ASP A 112 -3.36 10.35 27.00
CA ASP A 112 -2.98 11.74 26.72
C ASP A 112 -3.00 12.11 25.23
N GLY A 113 -3.54 11.25 24.36
CA GLY A 113 -3.65 11.46 22.93
C GLY A 113 -2.78 10.55 22.08
N PHE A 114 -2.28 11.06 20.96
CA PHE A 114 -1.54 10.29 19.96
C PHE A 114 -0.12 10.81 19.83
N THR A 115 0.84 9.86 19.71
CA THR A 115 2.22 10.16 19.36
C THR A 115 2.61 9.36 18.12
N LEU A 116 3.19 10.02 17.12
CA LEU A 116 3.74 9.40 15.93
C LEU A 116 5.26 9.60 15.87
N PHE A 117 5.97 8.52 15.69
CA PHE A 117 7.37 8.49 15.28
C PHE A 117 7.39 8.09 13.81
N GLY A 118 7.98 8.89 12.91
CA GLY A 118 7.88 8.61 11.48
C GLY A 118 9.07 9.09 10.68
N PHE A 119 9.54 8.24 9.76
CA PHE A 119 10.49 8.65 8.73
C PHE A 119 9.78 9.48 7.67
N THR A 120 10.32 10.64 7.37
CA THR A 120 9.74 11.56 6.39
C THR A 120 10.39 11.43 5.02
N SER A 121 11.50 10.70 4.92
CA SER A 121 12.15 10.37 3.66
C SER A 121 12.55 8.89 3.57
N CYS A 122 12.75 8.41 2.34
CA CYS A 122 13.29 7.10 2.02
C CYS A 122 13.94 7.15 0.63
N TYR A 123 15.13 7.73 0.54
CA TYR A 123 15.86 7.83 -0.71
C TYR A 123 16.86 6.68 -0.89
N ARG A 124 17.47 6.26 0.20
CA ARG A 124 18.55 5.29 0.22
C ARG A 124 18.33 4.16 1.21
N PHE A 125 17.80 4.45 2.39
CA PHE A 125 17.73 3.51 3.50
C PHE A 125 16.28 3.28 3.96
N ALA A 126 15.97 2.03 4.32
CA ALA A 126 14.76 1.75 5.06
C ALA A 126 14.93 2.18 6.51
N GLY A 127 13.99 2.98 7.01
CA GLY A 127 13.92 3.35 8.41
C GLY A 127 12.86 2.53 9.15
N TYR A 128 13.17 2.13 10.36
CA TYR A 128 12.23 1.41 11.23
C TYR A 128 12.41 1.78 12.70
N PHE A 129 11.42 1.44 13.50
CA PHE A 129 11.39 1.63 14.93
C PHE A 129 11.30 0.29 15.66
N GLU A 130 11.86 0.23 16.86
CA GLU A 130 11.67 -0.85 17.82
C GLU A 130 11.30 -0.27 19.18
N ILE A 131 10.51 -1.02 19.97
CA ILE A 131 10.18 -0.67 21.36
C ILE A 131 11.03 -1.52 22.28
N HIS A 132 11.84 -0.88 23.13
CA HIS A 132 12.75 -1.53 24.07
C HIS A 132 12.47 -1.10 25.50
N GLU A 133 12.50 -2.05 26.43
CA GLU A 133 12.59 -1.75 27.85
C GLU A 133 14.05 -1.47 28.21
N TYR A 134 14.32 -0.31 28.78
CA TYR A 134 15.64 0.10 29.24
C TYR A 134 15.51 0.83 30.58
N GLN A 135 16.23 0.35 31.62
CA GLN A 135 16.20 0.91 32.98
C GLN A 135 14.78 1.08 33.57
N GLY A 136 13.88 0.14 33.28
CA GLY A 136 12.50 0.15 33.78
C GLY A 136 11.58 1.15 33.05
N SER A 137 12.01 1.71 31.93
CA SER A 137 11.20 2.56 31.05
C SER A 137 11.17 2.01 29.63
N MET A 138 10.03 2.14 28.97
CA MET A 138 9.92 1.81 27.56
C MET A 138 10.54 2.92 26.72
N ASN A 139 11.27 2.55 25.69
CA ASN A 139 11.92 3.48 24.77
C ASN A 139 11.58 3.12 23.33
N VAL A 140 11.29 4.10 22.51
CA VAL A 140 11.22 3.95 21.05
C VAL A 140 12.60 4.23 20.48
N MET A 141 13.13 3.28 19.74
CA MET A 141 14.43 3.37 19.09
C MET A 141 14.26 3.42 17.58
N ALA A 142 14.87 4.38 16.92
CA ALA A 142 14.87 4.53 15.47
C ALA A 142 16.16 3.97 14.87
N PHE A 143 16.00 3.17 13.82
CA PHE A 143 17.09 2.52 13.09
C PHE A 143 17.03 2.80 11.60
N LEU A 144 18.19 2.67 10.94
CA LEU A 144 18.30 2.58 9.48
C LEU A 144 18.91 1.23 9.09
N ASP A 145 18.39 0.62 8.04
CA ASP A 145 18.99 -0.53 7.37
C ASP A 145 20.08 -0.03 6.41
N GLY A 146 21.34 -0.23 6.77
CA GLY A 146 22.50 0.23 6.00
C GLY A 146 22.89 -0.69 4.85
N GLU A 147 22.26 -1.87 4.74
CA GLU A 147 22.53 -2.89 3.71
C GLU A 147 24.03 -3.20 3.51
N PHE A 148 24.83 -3.16 4.58
CA PHE A 148 26.29 -3.32 4.55
C PHE A 148 27.02 -2.35 3.57
N THR A 149 26.37 -1.25 3.19
CA THR A 149 27.03 -0.24 2.34
C THR A 149 28.10 0.50 3.12
N HIS A 150 29.18 0.87 2.43
CA HIS A 150 30.26 1.61 3.04
C HIS A 150 29.84 3.06 3.25
N PRO A 151 29.98 3.64 4.46
CA PRO A 151 29.61 5.03 4.70
C PRO A 151 30.28 6.05 3.76
N GLN A 152 31.46 5.74 3.22
CA GLN A 152 32.15 6.58 2.23
C GLN A 152 31.40 6.67 0.89
N ASP A 153 30.56 5.67 0.57
CA ASP A 153 29.77 5.63 -0.66
C ASP A 153 28.45 6.42 -0.51
N TRP A 154 28.13 6.92 0.69
CA TRP A 154 26.89 7.65 0.92
C TRP A 154 26.95 9.05 0.31
N ALA A 155 26.08 9.30 -0.66
CA ALA A 155 26.02 10.60 -1.33
C ALA A 155 25.77 11.74 -0.34
N ASN A 156 26.65 12.73 -0.32
CA ASN A 156 26.55 13.91 0.53
C ASN A 156 26.45 13.63 2.04
N ASN A 157 26.78 12.42 2.49
CA ASN A 157 26.73 12.02 3.90
C ASN A 157 25.34 12.18 4.54
N ARG A 158 24.27 12.22 3.73
CA ARG A 158 22.92 12.46 4.18
C ARG A 158 22.21 11.15 4.50
N MET A 159 21.59 11.10 5.67
CA MET A 159 20.69 10.02 6.09
C MET A 159 19.23 10.41 5.86
N GLU A 160 18.32 9.45 6.12
CA GLU A 160 16.90 9.72 6.06
C GLU A 160 16.45 10.66 7.18
N SER A 161 15.45 11.49 6.89
CA SER A 161 14.84 12.39 7.85
C SER A 161 13.71 11.69 8.60
N LEU A 162 13.52 12.05 9.87
CA LEU A 162 12.41 11.58 10.69
C LEU A 162 11.77 12.73 11.49
N THR A 163 10.60 12.46 12.06
CA THR A 163 9.87 13.41 12.91
C THR A 163 9.20 12.68 14.08
N VAL A 164 8.91 13.43 15.14
CA VAL A 164 8.03 13.00 16.23
C VAL A 164 6.92 14.03 16.35
N ILE A 165 5.67 13.58 16.27
CA ILE A 165 4.48 14.45 16.34
C ILE A 165 3.58 13.98 17.47
N LYS A 166 3.06 14.92 18.24
CA LYS A 166 1.97 14.69 19.19
C LYS A 166 0.73 15.47 18.76
N ALA A 167 -0.43 14.84 18.87
CA ALA A 167 -1.71 15.47 18.54
C ALA A 167 -2.84 14.90 19.40
N GLU A 168 -3.94 15.65 19.52
CA GLU A 168 -5.14 15.23 20.25
C GLU A 168 -6.04 14.31 19.40
N SER A 169 -5.87 14.32 18.06
CA SER A 169 -6.64 13.49 17.14
C SER A 169 -5.78 12.82 16.08
N LEU A 170 -6.23 11.66 15.57
CA LEU A 170 -5.58 10.96 14.45
C LEU A 170 -5.60 11.80 13.18
N ALA A 171 -6.66 12.54 12.92
CA ALA A 171 -6.79 13.38 11.74
C ALA A 171 -5.70 14.47 11.70
N GLU A 172 -5.51 15.20 12.81
CA GLU A 172 -4.44 16.18 12.95
C GLU A 172 -3.06 15.56 12.85
N LEU A 173 -2.83 14.44 13.57
CA LEU A 173 -1.57 13.70 13.56
C LEU A 173 -1.13 13.36 12.15
N TYR A 174 -2.03 12.75 11.36
CA TYR A 174 -1.73 12.31 10.01
C TYR A 174 -1.63 13.46 9.01
N GLU A 175 -2.36 14.56 9.20
CA GLU A 175 -2.22 15.76 8.36
C GLU A 175 -0.83 16.37 8.51
N LEU A 176 -0.38 16.56 9.75
CA LEU A 176 0.95 17.08 10.06
C LEU A 176 2.06 16.16 9.52
N TYR A 177 1.89 14.85 9.67
CA TYR A 177 2.87 13.88 9.18
C TYR A 177 2.94 13.85 7.65
N ALA A 178 1.80 13.79 6.98
CA ALA A 178 1.74 13.81 5.52
C ALA A 178 2.40 15.06 4.93
N ALA A 179 2.18 16.23 5.53
CA ALA A 179 2.81 17.47 5.09
C ALA A 179 4.35 17.39 5.15
N LYS A 180 4.92 16.77 6.20
CA LYS A 180 6.37 16.58 6.33
C LYS A 180 6.92 15.57 5.32
N VAL A 181 6.21 14.48 5.06
CA VAL A 181 6.57 13.51 4.01
C VAL A 181 6.55 14.17 2.63
N GLN A 182 5.52 14.97 2.31
CA GLN A 182 5.40 15.67 1.03
C GLN A 182 6.50 16.71 0.80
N GLN A 183 7.06 17.30 1.86
CA GLN A 183 8.22 18.21 1.74
C GLN A 183 9.47 17.50 1.22
N GLN A 184 9.64 16.22 1.57
CA GLN A 184 10.76 15.40 1.10
C GLN A 184 10.41 14.70 -0.23
N HIS A 185 9.22 14.17 -0.35
CA HIS A 185 8.72 13.42 -1.50
C HIS A 185 7.42 14.05 -2.02
N PRO A 186 7.52 15.07 -2.89
CA PRO A 186 6.33 15.67 -3.50
C PRO A 186 5.48 14.62 -4.21
N ILE A 187 4.17 14.70 -4.02
CA ILE A 187 3.21 13.78 -4.66
C ILE A 187 3.14 14.01 -6.18
N ARG A 188 2.87 12.95 -6.93
CA ARG A 188 2.59 13.03 -8.36
C ARG A 188 1.24 13.68 -8.63
N ALA A 189 1.07 14.24 -9.83
CA ALA A 189 -0.15 14.96 -10.21
C ALA A 189 -1.41 14.06 -10.20
N GLY A 190 -1.27 12.77 -10.51
CA GLY A 190 -2.36 11.80 -10.52
C GLY A 190 -2.99 11.56 -9.13
N VAL A 191 -2.27 11.82 -8.04
CA VAL A 191 -2.79 11.66 -6.66
C VAL A 191 -4.03 12.54 -6.41
N LYS A 192 -4.13 13.69 -7.07
CA LYS A 192 -5.25 14.65 -6.91
C LYS A 192 -6.36 14.49 -7.95
N GLN A 193 -6.17 13.59 -8.93
CA GLN A 193 -7.22 13.27 -9.91
C GLN A 193 -8.32 12.40 -9.28
N ASP A 194 -9.40 12.19 -10.04
CA ASP A 194 -10.42 11.23 -9.66
C ASP A 194 -9.87 9.80 -9.72
N ALA A 195 -10.17 9.02 -8.68
CA ALA A 195 -9.70 7.65 -8.58
C ALA A 195 -10.36 6.76 -9.66
N PRO A 196 -9.61 5.81 -10.24
CA PRO A 196 -10.13 4.88 -11.22
C PRO A 196 -11.32 4.07 -10.71
N ILE A 197 -12.39 4.04 -11.52
CA ILE A 197 -13.60 3.22 -11.31
C ILE A 197 -13.77 2.33 -12.53
N GLY A 198 -13.79 1.01 -12.35
CA GLY A 198 -13.85 0.12 -13.50
C GLY A 198 -13.86 -1.37 -13.17
N TRP A 199 -13.17 -2.12 -14.01
CA TRP A 199 -13.09 -3.58 -13.93
C TRP A 199 -11.64 -4.05 -14.06
N CYS A 200 -11.30 -5.13 -13.32
CA CYS A 200 -10.01 -5.80 -13.35
C CYS A 200 -10.20 -7.28 -13.69
N SER A 201 -9.36 -7.83 -14.55
CA SER A 201 -9.49 -9.21 -15.02
C SER A 201 -9.04 -10.27 -14.01
N TRP A 202 -8.21 -9.93 -13.00
CA TRP A 202 -7.53 -10.92 -12.16
C TRP A 202 -8.49 -11.83 -11.40
N TYR A 203 -9.35 -11.27 -10.56
CA TYR A 203 -10.24 -12.08 -9.71
C TYR A 203 -11.45 -12.69 -10.43
N ALA A 204 -11.64 -12.32 -11.69
CA ALA A 204 -12.63 -12.93 -12.57
C ALA A 204 -12.08 -14.18 -13.27
N TYR A 205 -10.81 -14.14 -13.73
CA TYR A 205 -10.24 -15.16 -14.62
C TYR A 205 -8.83 -15.60 -14.26
N TYR A 206 -8.15 -14.91 -13.34
CA TYR A 206 -6.74 -15.12 -13.01
C TYR A 206 -5.86 -15.12 -14.29
N ALA A 207 -4.77 -15.87 -14.27
CA ALA A 207 -3.88 -15.99 -15.43
C ALA A 207 -4.52 -16.68 -16.65
N ASP A 208 -5.74 -17.22 -16.54
CA ASP A 208 -6.46 -17.85 -17.66
C ASP A 208 -7.31 -16.85 -18.48
N VAL A 209 -7.19 -15.57 -18.19
CA VAL A 209 -7.87 -14.49 -18.95
C VAL A 209 -7.57 -14.61 -20.45
N THR A 210 -8.62 -14.43 -21.28
CA THR A 210 -8.54 -14.44 -22.72
C THR A 210 -9.03 -13.10 -23.30
N GLU A 211 -8.66 -12.81 -24.55
CA GLU A 211 -9.17 -11.65 -25.29
C GLU A 211 -10.72 -11.60 -25.26
N LYS A 212 -11.37 -12.75 -25.47
CA LYS A 212 -12.85 -12.84 -25.39
C LYS A 212 -13.39 -12.46 -24.03
N ASN A 213 -12.78 -12.91 -22.93
CA ASN A 213 -13.23 -12.53 -21.58
C ASN A 213 -13.18 -11.03 -21.38
N VAL A 214 -12.11 -10.36 -21.82
CA VAL A 214 -11.99 -8.90 -21.73
C VAL A 214 -13.09 -8.22 -22.53
N LEU A 215 -13.29 -8.62 -23.79
CA LEU A 215 -14.30 -8.03 -24.67
C LEU A 215 -15.73 -8.21 -24.14
N ASP A 216 -16.07 -9.39 -23.56
CA ASP A 216 -17.40 -9.65 -22.96
C ASP A 216 -17.66 -8.68 -21.78
N ASN A 217 -16.66 -8.36 -20.97
CA ASN A 217 -16.80 -7.41 -19.87
C ASN A 217 -16.89 -5.96 -20.38
N VAL A 218 -16.10 -5.59 -21.37
CA VAL A 218 -16.15 -4.27 -22.02
C VAL A 218 -17.53 -4.02 -22.67
N GLU A 219 -18.16 -5.04 -23.26
CA GLU A 219 -19.52 -4.95 -23.81
C GLU A 219 -20.53 -4.52 -22.73
N VAL A 220 -20.45 -5.10 -21.53
CA VAL A 220 -21.31 -4.69 -20.40
C VAL A 220 -21.00 -3.26 -19.98
N MET A 221 -19.73 -2.85 -19.97
CA MET A 221 -19.32 -1.50 -19.62
C MET A 221 -19.79 -0.44 -20.63
N CYS A 222 -20.09 -0.83 -21.87
CA CYS A 222 -20.62 0.05 -22.92
C CYS A 222 -22.15 0.23 -22.87
N GLN A 223 -22.86 -0.49 -21.98
CA GLN A 223 -24.29 -0.29 -21.79
C GLN A 223 -24.59 1.12 -21.25
N LYS A 224 -25.76 1.66 -21.63
CA LYS A 224 -26.14 3.07 -21.41
C LYS A 224 -26.03 3.56 -19.96
N ASP A 225 -26.27 2.67 -18.99
CA ASP A 225 -26.31 3.03 -17.57
C ASP A 225 -25.01 2.59 -16.83
N SER A 226 -23.97 2.17 -17.55
CA SER A 226 -22.70 1.76 -16.96
C SER A 226 -21.81 2.96 -16.72
N GLU A 227 -21.30 3.07 -15.51
CA GLU A 227 -20.37 4.12 -15.07
C GLU A 227 -18.93 3.62 -14.92
N PHE A 228 -18.69 2.36 -15.26
CA PHE A 228 -17.33 1.82 -15.30
C PHE A 228 -16.55 2.40 -16.49
N GLU A 229 -15.41 2.99 -16.17
CA GLU A 229 -14.57 3.67 -17.19
C GLU A 229 -13.30 2.89 -17.47
N TRP A 230 -12.65 2.32 -16.45
CA TRP A 230 -11.33 1.71 -16.54
C TRP A 230 -11.41 0.20 -16.76
N VAL A 231 -10.57 -0.29 -17.68
CA VAL A 231 -10.41 -1.72 -17.97
C VAL A 231 -8.97 -2.09 -17.68
N LEU A 232 -8.75 -2.77 -16.54
CA LEU A 232 -7.44 -3.25 -16.13
C LEU A 232 -7.25 -4.69 -16.61
N LEU A 233 -6.41 -4.87 -17.63
CA LEU A 233 -5.89 -6.17 -18.05
C LEU A 233 -4.73 -6.56 -17.12
N ASP A 234 -4.99 -7.51 -16.24
CA ASP A 234 -4.06 -8.00 -15.23
C ASP A 234 -3.14 -9.12 -15.76
N ASP A 235 -2.37 -9.77 -14.90
CA ASP A 235 -1.43 -10.85 -15.22
C ASP A 235 -2.08 -11.98 -16.07
N GLY A 236 -1.34 -12.52 -17.04
CA GLY A 236 -1.75 -13.62 -17.90
C GLY A 236 -1.84 -13.27 -19.39
N TYR A 237 -1.68 -12.01 -19.76
CA TYR A 237 -1.68 -11.58 -21.16
C TYR A 237 -0.33 -11.80 -21.86
N GLN A 238 0.77 -11.72 -21.13
CA GLN A 238 2.14 -11.84 -21.64
C GLN A 238 2.55 -13.30 -21.82
N ALA A 239 3.48 -13.53 -22.75
CA ALA A 239 4.05 -14.86 -23.00
C ALA A 239 4.90 -15.34 -21.82
N PHE A 240 5.80 -14.47 -21.32
CA PHE A 240 6.72 -14.75 -20.21
C PHE A 240 6.86 -13.54 -19.28
N MET A 241 7.19 -13.79 -18.02
CA MET A 241 7.61 -12.73 -17.09
C MET A 241 8.93 -12.13 -17.60
N GLY A 242 8.92 -10.82 -17.89
CA GLY A 242 10.03 -10.09 -18.52
C GLY A 242 9.74 -9.64 -19.96
N ASP A 243 8.93 -10.37 -20.71
CA ASP A 243 8.61 -10.08 -22.11
C ASP A 243 7.24 -9.38 -22.24
N TRP A 244 7.15 -8.19 -21.68
CA TRP A 244 5.89 -7.46 -21.49
C TRP A 244 5.20 -7.01 -22.79
N LEU A 245 5.95 -6.93 -23.90
CA LEU A 245 5.40 -6.54 -25.21
C LEU A 245 4.96 -7.74 -26.05
N THR A 246 5.24 -8.97 -25.61
CA THR A 246 4.92 -10.20 -26.31
C THR A 246 3.66 -10.87 -25.72
N PRO A 247 2.55 -10.93 -26.47
CA PRO A 247 1.32 -11.55 -25.99
C PRO A 247 1.43 -13.07 -25.89
N SER A 248 0.62 -13.67 -25.02
CA SER A 248 0.37 -15.11 -25.01
C SER A 248 -0.60 -15.51 -26.11
N ASP A 249 -0.68 -16.82 -26.43
CA ASP A 249 -1.60 -17.38 -27.44
C ASP A 249 -3.09 -17.11 -27.15
N LYS A 250 -3.43 -16.70 -25.92
CA LYS A 250 -4.79 -16.34 -25.51
C LYS A 250 -5.28 -15.00 -26.05
N PHE A 251 -4.37 -14.23 -26.67
CA PHE A 251 -4.62 -12.94 -27.28
C PHE A 251 -4.19 -12.92 -28.76
N PRO A 252 -4.94 -13.63 -29.62
CA PRO A 252 -4.53 -13.89 -31.00
C PRO A 252 -4.43 -12.65 -31.86
N ASN A 253 -5.16 -11.57 -31.52
CA ASN A 253 -5.09 -10.30 -32.24
C ASN A 253 -4.03 -9.33 -31.66
N GLY A 254 -3.37 -9.72 -30.57
CA GLY A 254 -2.36 -8.92 -29.86
C GLY A 254 -2.95 -7.89 -28.91
N ILE A 255 -2.14 -7.51 -27.92
CA ILE A 255 -2.59 -6.60 -26.84
C ILE A 255 -2.79 -5.19 -27.33
N LYS A 256 -1.93 -4.70 -28.23
CA LYS A 256 -2.08 -3.36 -28.86
C LYS A 256 -3.48 -3.19 -29.46
N ALA A 257 -3.92 -4.14 -30.28
CA ALA A 257 -5.23 -4.06 -30.94
C ALA A 257 -6.38 -4.09 -29.91
N LEU A 258 -6.30 -4.93 -28.89
CA LEU A 258 -7.29 -5.03 -27.81
C LEU A 258 -7.41 -3.71 -27.04
N LEU A 259 -6.31 -3.12 -26.61
CA LEU A 259 -6.32 -1.88 -25.83
C LEU A 259 -6.80 -0.67 -26.68
N GLN A 260 -6.45 -0.65 -27.96
CA GLN A 260 -6.95 0.37 -28.89
C GLN A 260 -8.47 0.22 -29.12
N ASP A 261 -9.01 -1.00 -29.21
CA ASP A 261 -10.46 -1.24 -29.30
C ASP A 261 -11.19 -0.79 -28.03
N ILE A 262 -10.64 -1.08 -26.85
CA ILE A 262 -11.14 -0.57 -25.56
C ILE A 262 -11.23 0.96 -25.58
N LYS A 263 -10.17 1.62 -26.03
CA LYS A 263 -10.12 3.08 -26.12
C LYS A 263 -11.11 3.64 -27.14
N ALA A 264 -11.25 2.97 -28.30
CA ALA A 264 -12.23 3.34 -29.33
C ALA A 264 -13.68 3.24 -28.83
N LYS A 265 -13.96 2.36 -27.86
CA LYS A 265 -15.25 2.25 -27.17
C LYS A 265 -15.45 3.28 -26.05
N GLY A 266 -14.51 4.23 -25.89
CA GLY A 266 -14.58 5.29 -24.88
C GLY A 266 -14.23 4.83 -23.47
N LYS A 267 -13.54 3.69 -23.32
CA LYS A 267 -13.04 3.19 -22.03
C LYS A 267 -11.54 3.47 -21.91
N LYS A 268 -11.04 3.52 -20.67
CA LYS A 268 -9.65 3.84 -20.36
C LYS A 268 -8.86 2.55 -20.16
N PRO A 269 -7.90 2.23 -21.05
CA PRO A 269 -7.11 1.01 -20.91
C PRO A 269 -6.07 1.13 -19.82
N ALA A 270 -6.00 0.10 -18.95
CA ALA A 270 -4.99 -0.08 -17.93
C ALA A 270 -4.34 -1.47 -18.09
N ILE A 271 -3.07 -1.58 -17.75
CA ILE A 271 -2.32 -2.84 -17.90
C ILE A 271 -1.47 -3.15 -16.68
N TRP A 272 -1.36 -4.43 -16.36
CA TRP A 272 -0.49 -4.98 -15.34
C TRP A 272 0.91 -5.27 -15.91
N ILE A 273 1.95 -5.09 -15.09
CA ILE A 273 3.34 -5.42 -15.41
C ILE A 273 4.12 -5.65 -14.10
N ALA A 274 5.07 -6.60 -14.10
CA ALA A 274 6.01 -6.83 -13.01
C ALA A 274 7.44 -6.44 -13.43
N PRO A 275 7.77 -5.13 -13.40
CA PRO A 275 8.89 -4.58 -14.16
C PRO A 275 10.28 -4.95 -13.64
N PHE A 276 10.38 -5.48 -12.42
CA PHE A 276 11.66 -5.77 -11.76
C PHE A 276 12.09 -7.23 -11.84
N ILE A 277 11.27 -8.10 -12.47
CA ILE A 277 11.53 -9.55 -12.51
C ILE A 277 11.50 -10.10 -13.93
N ALA A 278 12.24 -11.19 -14.13
CA ALA A 278 12.15 -11.98 -15.34
C ALA A 278 12.31 -13.48 -15.03
N GLN A 279 11.69 -14.32 -15.87
CA GLN A 279 11.86 -15.78 -15.83
C GLN A 279 12.88 -16.25 -16.87
N PRO A 280 13.49 -17.45 -16.73
CA PRO A 280 14.54 -17.93 -17.63
C PRO A 280 14.13 -18.10 -19.09
N GLU A 281 12.84 -18.34 -19.35
CA GLU A 281 12.31 -18.54 -20.70
C GLU A 281 12.13 -17.23 -21.47
N SER A 282 12.16 -16.08 -20.78
CA SER A 282 12.01 -14.77 -21.42
C SER A 282 13.20 -14.42 -22.31
N ASP A 283 12.95 -13.62 -23.34
CA ASP A 283 13.99 -13.16 -24.25
C ASP A 283 14.96 -12.20 -23.56
N ILE A 284 14.46 -11.38 -22.62
CA ILE A 284 15.31 -10.49 -21.82
C ILE A 284 16.33 -11.28 -21.00
N PHE A 285 15.95 -12.40 -20.39
CA PHE A 285 16.87 -13.23 -19.62
C PHE A 285 17.91 -13.92 -20.53
N LYS A 286 17.48 -14.48 -21.67
CA LYS A 286 18.35 -15.19 -22.60
C LYS A 286 19.38 -14.28 -23.27
N ASN A 287 18.98 -13.04 -23.59
CA ASN A 287 19.81 -12.12 -24.36
C ASN A 287 20.65 -11.19 -23.50
N HIS A 288 20.29 -10.99 -22.22
CA HIS A 288 20.87 -9.99 -21.32
C HIS A 288 21.12 -10.56 -19.93
N SER A 289 21.83 -11.68 -19.83
CA SER A 289 22.13 -12.34 -18.54
C SER A 289 22.95 -11.45 -17.57
N ASP A 290 23.65 -10.44 -18.09
CA ASP A 290 24.39 -9.44 -17.31
C ASP A 290 23.52 -8.32 -16.74
N TRP A 291 22.20 -8.29 -17.00
CA TRP A 291 21.26 -7.27 -16.51
C TRP A 291 20.66 -7.63 -15.15
N PHE A 292 21.05 -8.72 -14.55
CA PHE A 292 20.43 -9.24 -13.33
C PHE A 292 21.34 -9.06 -12.12
N VAL A 293 20.72 -8.96 -10.95
CA VAL A 293 21.39 -8.89 -9.65
C VAL A 293 22.08 -10.24 -9.36
N HIS A 294 23.24 -10.18 -8.71
CA HIS A 294 24.05 -11.34 -8.37
C HIS A 294 24.20 -11.50 -6.87
N HIS A 295 24.56 -12.70 -6.45
CA HIS A 295 25.17 -12.96 -5.16
C HIS A 295 26.60 -12.41 -5.10
N GLU A 296 27.16 -12.29 -3.90
CA GLU A 296 28.54 -11.87 -3.70
C GLU A 296 29.58 -12.80 -4.39
N ASN A 297 29.24 -14.09 -4.53
CA ASN A 297 30.06 -15.06 -5.25
C ASN A 297 30.00 -14.94 -6.78
N GLY A 298 29.16 -14.04 -7.31
CA GLY A 298 29.00 -13.79 -8.74
C GLY A 298 27.96 -14.66 -9.45
N GLU A 299 27.24 -15.54 -8.76
CA GLU A 299 26.11 -16.28 -9.31
C GLU A 299 24.86 -15.38 -9.41
N LEU A 300 23.99 -15.65 -10.38
CA LEU A 300 22.72 -14.92 -10.51
C LEU A 300 21.83 -15.13 -9.29
N LEU A 301 21.29 -14.03 -8.74
CA LEU A 301 20.40 -14.07 -7.59
C LEU A 301 18.98 -14.44 -8.00
N LYS A 302 18.46 -15.55 -7.47
CA LYS A 302 17.05 -15.89 -7.57
C LYS A 302 16.29 -15.28 -6.41
N ALA A 303 15.06 -14.83 -6.64
CA ALA A 303 14.20 -14.32 -5.58
C ALA A 303 14.06 -15.30 -4.41
N GLU A 304 13.87 -16.61 -4.70
CA GLU A 304 13.70 -17.66 -3.69
C GLU A 304 14.92 -17.87 -2.77
N ASP A 305 16.10 -17.42 -3.19
CA ASP A 305 17.32 -17.55 -2.38
C ASP A 305 17.24 -16.68 -1.11
N ILE A 306 16.58 -15.52 -1.19
CA ILE A 306 16.57 -14.52 -0.12
C ILE A 306 15.18 -14.08 0.33
N THR A 307 14.11 -14.39 -0.42
CA THR A 307 12.73 -13.98 -0.10
C THR A 307 11.72 -14.96 -0.70
N TYR A 308 10.45 -14.54 -0.79
CA TYR A 308 9.41 -15.26 -1.54
C TYR A 308 9.75 -15.29 -3.03
N GLY A 309 9.79 -16.49 -3.61
CA GLY A 309 10.27 -16.74 -4.97
C GLY A 309 9.32 -16.28 -6.08
N GLY A 310 8.07 -15.94 -5.75
CA GLY A 310 7.04 -15.58 -6.73
C GLY A 310 5.84 -16.53 -6.71
N TRP A 311 4.71 -16.12 -7.32
CA TRP A 311 3.45 -16.87 -7.29
C TRP A 311 3.24 -17.76 -8.52
N ARG A 312 3.94 -17.49 -9.63
CA ARG A 312 3.94 -18.34 -10.84
C ARG A 312 5.15 -18.03 -11.74
N CYS A 313 5.41 -18.87 -12.71
CA CYS A 313 6.51 -18.71 -13.68
C CYS A 313 7.87 -18.48 -13.00
N THR A 314 8.12 -19.22 -11.93
CA THR A 314 9.37 -19.20 -11.16
C THR A 314 10.42 -20.13 -11.80
N PRO A 315 11.73 -19.95 -11.53
CA PRO A 315 12.30 -18.94 -10.62
C PRO A 315 12.27 -17.53 -11.22
N TRP A 316 12.19 -16.51 -10.35
CA TRP A 316 12.33 -15.12 -10.75
C TRP A 316 13.74 -14.62 -10.51
N TYR A 317 14.27 -13.92 -11.50
CA TYR A 317 15.54 -13.19 -11.43
C TYR A 317 15.25 -11.70 -11.40
N ILE A 318 16.08 -10.94 -10.69
CA ILE A 318 15.84 -9.54 -10.39
C ILE A 318 16.66 -8.67 -11.32
N LEU A 319 16.03 -7.73 -12.01
CA LEU A 319 16.73 -6.77 -12.86
C LEU A 319 17.59 -5.80 -12.03
N ASP A 320 18.84 -5.62 -12.44
CA ASP A 320 19.74 -4.62 -11.86
C ASP A 320 19.47 -3.23 -12.43
N THR A 321 18.56 -2.53 -11.81
CA THR A 321 18.18 -1.17 -12.22
C THR A 321 19.22 -0.11 -11.91
N SER A 322 20.37 -0.46 -11.33
CA SER A 322 21.55 0.42 -11.28
C SER A 322 22.24 0.54 -12.64
N LYS A 323 21.98 -0.39 -13.58
CA LYS A 323 22.47 -0.32 -14.97
C LYS A 323 21.63 0.65 -15.81
N GLN A 324 22.32 1.49 -16.57
CA GLN A 324 21.65 2.45 -17.46
C GLN A 324 20.88 1.74 -18.57
N GLU A 325 21.38 0.64 -19.11
CA GLU A 325 20.75 -0.15 -20.16
C GLU A 325 19.40 -0.73 -19.69
N VAL A 326 19.33 -1.18 -18.43
CA VAL A 326 18.07 -1.67 -17.82
C VAL A 326 17.07 -0.53 -17.65
N GLN A 327 17.54 0.66 -17.21
CA GLN A 327 16.68 1.84 -17.11
C GLN A 327 16.13 2.27 -18.48
N ILE A 328 16.95 2.27 -19.52
CA ILE A 328 16.54 2.57 -20.89
C ILE A 328 15.48 1.56 -21.35
N HIS A 329 15.74 0.26 -21.17
CA HIS A 329 14.79 -0.80 -21.51
C HIS A 329 13.43 -0.62 -20.83
N LEU A 330 13.41 -0.37 -19.51
CA LEU A 330 12.15 -0.11 -18.79
C LEU A 330 11.42 1.12 -19.32
N THR A 331 12.15 2.19 -19.60
CA THR A 331 11.58 3.41 -20.21
C THR A 331 10.93 3.10 -21.56
N GLU A 332 11.61 2.36 -22.44
CA GLU A 332 11.14 2.01 -23.78
C GLU A 332 9.91 1.10 -23.77
N VAL A 333 9.90 0.09 -22.89
CA VAL A 333 8.74 -0.81 -22.73
C VAL A 333 7.50 -0.03 -22.31
N ILE A 334 7.62 0.79 -21.27
CA ILE A 334 6.51 1.59 -20.75
C ILE A 334 6.07 2.66 -21.76
N HIS A 335 7.02 3.33 -22.42
CA HIS A 335 6.73 4.31 -23.46
C HIS A 335 5.98 3.68 -24.65
N THR A 336 6.39 2.50 -25.11
CA THR A 336 5.70 1.76 -26.16
C THR A 336 4.24 1.46 -25.77
N MET A 337 4.03 0.95 -24.54
CA MET A 337 2.68 0.70 -24.06
C MET A 337 1.85 2.00 -23.94
N ARG A 338 2.47 3.10 -23.47
CA ARG A 338 1.80 4.39 -23.33
C ARG A 338 1.42 4.97 -24.70
N GLU A 339 2.39 5.13 -25.58
CA GLU A 339 2.23 5.86 -26.84
C GLU A 339 1.58 5.02 -27.95
N GLU A 340 1.98 3.76 -28.07
CA GLU A 340 1.47 2.93 -29.16
C GLU A 340 0.23 2.11 -28.79
N TRP A 341 0.13 1.62 -27.54
CA TRP A 341 -1.02 0.83 -27.11
C TRP A 341 -2.12 1.69 -26.49
N GLY A 342 -1.79 2.93 -26.09
CA GLY A 342 -2.71 3.88 -25.50
C GLY A 342 -3.04 3.63 -24.04
N VAL A 343 -2.14 2.97 -23.29
CA VAL A 343 -2.30 2.71 -21.86
C VAL A 343 -2.37 4.02 -21.08
N GLU A 344 -3.33 4.12 -20.17
CA GLU A 344 -3.55 5.29 -19.31
C GLU A 344 -3.29 5.04 -17.83
N LEU A 345 -3.15 3.76 -17.43
CA LEU A 345 -2.72 3.36 -16.09
C LEU A 345 -1.86 2.10 -16.15
N PHE A 346 -0.75 2.10 -15.44
CA PHE A 346 0.12 0.96 -15.23
C PHE A 346 -0.04 0.43 -13.80
N LYS A 347 -0.52 -0.81 -13.62
CA LYS A 347 -0.44 -1.53 -12.35
C LYS A 347 0.92 -2.23 -12.31
N LEU A 348 1.83 -1.69 -11.52
CA LEU A 348 3.17 -2.25 -11.34
C LEU A 348 3.16 -3.19 -10.14
N ASP A 349 3.33 -4.46 -10.41
CA ASP A 349 3.34 -5.52 -9.40
C ASP A 349 4.74 -6.06 -9.16
N ALA A 350 4.92 -6.89 -8.13
CA ALA A 350 6.22 -7.41 -7.73
C ALA A 350 7.29 -6.31 -7.50
N ASN A 351 6.87 -5.12 -7.14
CA ASN A 351 7.76 -3.97 -6.95
C ASN A 351 8.74 -4.17 -5.79
N TYR A 352 8.32 -4.90 -4.75
CA TYR A 352 9.18 -5.25 -3.61
C TYR A 352 10.48 -5.93 -4.08
N TRP A 353 10.41 -6.79 -5.10
CA TRP A 353 11.59 -7.52 -5.61
C TRP A 353 12.66 -6.59 -6.16
N GLY A 354 12.30 -5.41 -6.63
CA GLY A 354 13.25 -4.38 -7.06
C GLY A 354 14.16 -3.84 -5.95
N THR A 355 13.76 -4.00 -4.68
CA THR A 355 14.53 -3.57 -3.50
C THR A 355 15.43 -4.65 -2.91
N LEU A 356 15.43 -5.87 -3.46
CA LEU A 356 16.18 -6.98 -2.88
C LEU A 356 17.67 -6.68 -2.78
N LYS A 357 18.25 -7.08 -1.66
CA LYS A 357 19.68 -6.97 -1.38
C LYS A 357 20.46 -7.90 -2.31
N GLY A 358 21.56 -7.42 -2.86
CA GLY A 358 22.42 -8.22 -3.74
C GLY A 358 23.46 -7.35 -4.43
N LYS A 359 24.42 -8.01 -5.08
CA LYS A 359 25.51 -7.34 -5.79
C LYS A 359 25.00 -6.76 -7.11
N ARG A 360 25.15 -5.46 -7.25
CA ARG A 360 24.76 -4.69 -8.43
C ARG A 360 25.96 -4.16 -9.17
N THR A 361 25.75 -3.70 -10.40
CA THR A 361 26.77 -3.10 -11.24
C THR A 361 27.35 -1.83 -10.62
N GLN A 362 26.48 -0.96 -10.08
CA GLN A 362 26.94 0.21 -9.35
C GLN A 362 27.34 -0.18 -7.92
N SER A 363 28.63 0.01 -7.59
CA SER A 363 29.12 -0.25 -6.23
C SER A 363 28.52 0.71 -5.21
N GLY A 364 28.24 0.19 -4.00
CA GLY A 364 27.77 0.98 -2.87
C GLY A 364 26.33 1.47 -2.97
N ILE A 365 25.56 1.02 -3.97
CA ILE A 365 24.13 1.32 -4.11
C ILE A 365 23.29 0.37 -3.25
N THR A 366 22.28 0.88 -2.57
CA THR A 366 21.30 0.06 -1.85
C THR A 366 20.21 -0.48 -2.79
N GLY A 367 19.48 -1.50 -2.34
CA GLY A 367 18.30 -1.99 -3.07
C GLY A 367 17.24 -0.92 -3.25
N ILE A 368 17.06 -0.05 -2.27
CA ILE A 368 16.11 1.08 -2.34
C ILE A 368 16.54 2.08 -3.41
N GLU A 369 17.82 2.48 -3.45
CA GLU A 369 18.29 3.39 -4.50
C GLU A 369 18.11 2.79 -5.89
N ALA A 370 18.47 1.51 -6.07
CA ALA A 370 18.29 0.81 -7.33
C ALA A 370 16.81 0.75 -7.74
N TYR A 371 15.92 0.39 -6.82
CA TYR A 371 14.48 0.40 -7.04
C TYR A 371 13.99 1.78 -7.50
N ARG A 372 14.40 2.85 -6.81
CA ARG A 372 14.00 4.22 -7.16
C ARG A 372 14.51 4.66 -8.54
N LEU A 373 15.71 4.23 -8.95
CA LEU A 373 16.22 4.45 -10.32
C LEU A 373 15.34 3.75 -11.36
N GLY A 374 14.97 2.49 -11.11
CA GLY A 374 14.04 1.75 -11.97
C GLY A 374 12.65 2.40 -12.03
N MET A 375 12.08 2.82 -10.90
CA MET A 375 10.82 3.53 -10.86
C MET A 375 10.87 4.89 -11.58
N GLN A 376 12.00 5.61 -11.48
CA GLN A 376 12.18 6.86 -12.24
C GLN A 376 12.21 6.60 -13.75
N ALA A 377 12.85 5.54 -14.20
CA ALA A 377 12.85 5.13 -15.60
C ALA A 377 11.41 4.80 -16.08
N ILE A 378 10.65 4.08 -15.26
CA ILE A 378 9.24 3.75 -15.53
C ILE A 378 8.38 5.03 -15.59
N THR A 379 8.52 5.94 -14.63
CA THR A 379 7.77 7.20 -14.64
C THR A 379 8.08 8.07 -15.85
N ASN A 380 9.33 8.07 -16.31
CA ASN A 380 9.74 8.77 -17.52
C ASN A 380 9.05 8.17 -18.77
N GLY A 381 8.95 6.85 -18.87
CA GLY A 381 8.24 6.17 -19.95
C GLY A 381 6.72 6.35 -19.90
N ALA A 382 6.13 6.37 -18.70
CA ALA A 382 4.69 6.49 -18.48
C ALA A 382 4.15 7.90 -18.78
N GLY A 383 5.00 8.94 -18.68
CA GLY A 383 4.56 10.32 -18.87
C GLY A 383 3.46 10.72 -17.90
N ASP A 384 2.28 11.06 -18.42
CA ASP A 384 1.09 11.46 -17.65
C ASP A 384 0.16 10.30 -17.28
N ALA A 385 0.45 9.07 -17.71
CA ALA A 385 -0.31 7.89 -17.29
C ALA A 385 -0.18 7.65 -15.77
N LEU A 386 -1.26 7.15 -15.15
CA LEU A 386 -1.27 6.82 -13.74
C LEU A 386 -0.40 5.60 -13.46
N ILE A 387 0.24 5.60 -12.30
CA ILE A 387 1.05 4.48 -11.80
C ILE A 387 0.46 3.98 -10.49
N LEU A 388 0.03 2.73 -10.48
CA LEU A 388 -0.45 2.01 -9.29
C LEU A 388 0.64 1.03 -8.84
N GLY A 389 1.20 1.24 -7.66
CA GLY A 389 2.13 0.30 -7.02
C GLY A 389 1.39 -0.87 -6.37
N CYS A 390 1.86 -2.09 -6.62
CA CYS A 390 1.34 -3.33 -6.03
C CYS A 390 2.49 -4.24 -5.61
N ASN A 391 2.32 -5.07 -4.56
CA ASN A 391 3.42 -5.78 -3.90
C ASN A 391 4.65 -4.88 -3.78
N ALA A 392 4.40 -3.66 -3.29
CA ALA A 392 5.37 -2.59 -3.33
C ALA A 392 6.02 -2.36 -1.96
N PRO A 393 7.28 -1.93 -1.94
CA PRO A 393 7.86 -1.35 -0.75
C PRO A 393 7.18 0.00 -0.52
N MET A 394 6.67 0.26 0.69
CA MET A 394 5.81 1.42 0.94
C MET A 394 6.57 2.74 0.79
N TRP A 395 7.49 3.05 1.69
CA TRP A 395 8.23 4.32 1.69
C TRP A 395 9.20 4.50 0.52
N PRO A 396 9.90 3.45 0.03
CA PRO A 396 10.69 3.59 -1.19
C PRO A 396 9.90 4.05 -2.42
N SER A 397 8.56 3.89 -2.42
CA SER A 397 7.68 4.30 -3.52
C SER A 397 7.19 5.76 -3.43
N LEU A 398 7.47 6.47 -2.32
CA LEU A 398 7.04 7.86 -2.12
C LEU A 398 7.49 8.79 -3.28
N GLY A 399 6.53 9.54 -3.81
CA GLY A 399 6.72 10.46 -4.93
C GLY A 399 6.86 9.80 -6.32
N LEU A 400 6.77 8.46 -6.41
CA LEU A 400 6.98 7.69 -7.64
C LEU A 400 5.72 6.99 -8.16
N VAL A 401 4.66 6.94 -7.36
CA VAL A 401 3.36 6.34 -7.72
C VAL A 401 2.23 7.34 -7.52
N ASP A 402 1.16 7.20 -8.28
CA ASP A 402 -0.07 7.98 -8.15
C ASP A 402 -1.07 7.27 -7.23
N ALA A 403 -1.06 5.95 -7.25
CA ALA A 403 -1.89 5.09 -6.42
C ALA A 403 -1.06 3.96 -5.81
N MET A 404 -1.52 3.43 -4.66
CA MET A 404 -0.87 2.36 -3.94
C MET A 404 -1.88 1.34 -3.44
N ARG A 405 -1.65 0.07 -3.76
CA ARG A 405 -2.30 -1.06 -3.14
C ARG A 405 -1.95 -1.08 -1.65
N VAL A 406 -2.93 -1.04 -0.79
CA VAL A 406 -2.76 -0.91 0.66
C VAL A 406 -3.19 -2.14 1.44
N SER A 407 -3.68 -3.15 0.76
CA SER A 407 -4.12 -4.42 1.35
C SER A 407 -3.63 -5.62 0.54
N ASP A 408 -3.71 -6.79 1.14
CA ASP A 408 -3.48 -8.08 0.47
C ASP A 408 -4.53 -8.36 -0.62
N ASP A 409 -4.31 -9.38 -1.43
CA ASP A 409 -5.23 -9.84 -2.47
C ASP A 409 -6.58 -10.26 -1.91
N VAL A 410 -7.66 -9.81 -2.52
CA VAL A 410 -9.00 -10.16 -2.12
C VAL A 410 -9.28 -11.66 -2.40
N GLU A 411 -9.88 -12.31 -1.43
CA GLU A 411 -10.44 -13.64 -1.56
C GLU A 411 -11.90 -13.61 -1.09
N ARG A 412 -12.75 -14.43 -1.71
CA ARG A 412 -14.17 -14.50 -1.38
C ARG A 412 -14.43 -15.32 -0.11
N ASN A 413 -13.82 -14.90 1.01
CA ASN A 413 -13.97 -15.52 2.32
C ASN A 413 -13.95 -14.47 3.45
N PRO A 414 -14.58 -14.79 4.61
CA PRO A 414 -14.74 -13.82 5.69
C PRO A 414 -13.42 -13.39 6.35
N GLN A 415 -12.44 -14.27 6.46
CA GLN A 415 -11.15 -13.99 7.08
C GLN A 415 -10.37 -12.96 6.24
N ARG A 416 -10.41 -13.11 4.92
CA ARG A 416 -9.76 -12.15 4.01
C ARG A 416 -10.48 -10.80 3.99
N PHE A 417 -11.79 -10.78 4.03
CA PHE A 417 -12.53 -9.51 4.10
C PHE A 417 -12.24 -8.74 5.40
N GLU A 418 -12.05 -9.45 6.53
CA GLU A 418 -11.61 -8.83 7.78
C GLU A 418 -10.18 -8.27 7.69
N GLN A 419 -9.26 -9.06 7.12
CA GLN A 419 -7.87 -8.65 6.92
C GLN A 419 -7.79 -7.38 6.06
N ILE A 420 -8.44 -7.38 4.89
CA ILE A 420 -8.48 -6.24 3.97
C ILE A 420 -9.08 -5.00 4.64
N ALA A 421 -10.14 -5.17 5.45
CA ALA A 421 -10.72 -4.05 6.20
C ALA A 421 -9.68 -3.38 7.10
N LYS A 422 -8.97 -4.17 7.91
CA LYS A 422 -7.97 -3.66 8.84
C LYS A 422 -6.79 -3.02 8.09
N GLU A 423 -6.23 -3.71 7.10
CA GLU A 423 -5.11 -3.20 6.30
C GLU A 423 -5.44 -1.87 5.63
N THR A 424 -6.61 -1.80 4.99
CA THR A 424 -7.08 -0.59 4.31
C THR A 424 -7.33 0.55 5.29
N PHE A 425 -8.01 0.29 6.40
CA PHE A 425 -8.39 1.33 7.35
C PHE A 425 -7.19 1.93 8.08
N TYR A 426 -6.20 1.14 8.43
CA TYR A 426 -4.95 1.62 9.02
C TYR A 426 -4.10 2.48 8.06
N ARG A 427 -4.32 2.35 6.74
CA ARG A 427 -3.66 3.16 5.71
C ARG A 427 -4.59 4.19 5.05
N SER A 428 -5.86 4.28 5.46
CA SER A 428 -6.83 5.21 4.85
C SER A 428 -6.39 6.68 4.92
N TRP A 429 -5.64 7.06 5.94
CA TRP A 429 -5.07 8.41 6.09
C TRP A 429 -4.12 8.81 4.96
N GLN A 430 -3.51 7.81 4.25
CA GLN A 430 -2.58 8.03 3.14
C GLN A 430 -3.31 8.51 1.88
N HIS A 431 -4.65 8.28 1.82
CA HIS A 431 -5.45 8.60 0.64
C HIS A 431 -5.38 10.09 0.31
N ARG A 432 -5.02 10.38 -0.95
CA ARG A 432 -4.84 11.73 -1.52
C ARG A 432 -3.80 12.62 -0.80
N LYS A 433 -3.11 12.07 0.21
CA LYS A 433 -2.00 12.71 0.92
C LYS A 433 -0.65 12.19 0.45
N LEU A 434 -0.49 10.90 0.24
CA LEU A 434 0.73 10.29 -0.30
C LEU A 434 0.47 9.71 -1.68
N TRP A 435 -0.64 9.06 -1.85
CA TRP A 435 -1.17 8.40 -3.05
C TRP A 435 -2.68 8.23 -2.95
N GLN A 436 -3.32 7.83 -4.02
CA GLN A 436 -4.66 7.27 -3.94
C GLN A 436 -4.55 5.83 -3.41
N ILE A 437 -5.35 5.46 -2.41
CA ILE A 437 -5.32 4.08 -1.91
C ILE A 437 -6.08 3.16 -2.86
N ASP A 438 -5.59 1.92 -2.97
CA ASP A 438 -6.27 0.82 -3.64
C ASP A 438 -6.54 -0.28 -2.59
N PRO A 439 -7.80 -0.46 -2.16
CA PRO A 439 -8.18 -1.50 -1.20
C PRO A 439 -8.30 -2.89 -1.85
N ASP A 440 -7.82 -3.04 -3.07
CA ASP A 440 -8.06 -4.13 -4.00
C ASP A 440 -9.47 -4.17 -4.59
N CYS A 441 -9.70 -5.15 -5.44
CA CYS A 441 -10.93 -5.28 -6.21
C CYS A 441 -12.16 -5.58 -5.34
N VAL A 442 -13.28 -5.02 -5.77
CA VAL A 442 -14.58 -5.29 -5.16
C VAL A 442 -15.14 -6.62 -5.68
N THR A 443 -15.36 -7.58 -4.80
CA THR A 443 -15.95 -8.88 -5.12
C THR A 443 -17.28 -9.06 -4.37
N LEU A 444 -18.37 -9.28 -5.09
CA LEU A 444 -19.74 -9.28 -4.56
C LEU A 444 -20.54 -10.53 -4.91
N ILE A 445 -19.95 -11.44 -5.70
CA ILE A 445 -20.59 -12.70 -6.09
C ILE A 445 -19.67 -13.88 -5.85
N SER A 446 -20.26 -15.04 -5.63
CA SER A 446 -19.54 -16.31 -5.62
C SER A 446 -19.29 -16.79 -7.05
N LEU A 447 -18.10 -17.33 -7.29
CA LEU A 447 -17.72 -18.04 -8.50
C LEU A 447 -17.80 -19.55 -8.26
N SER A 448 -17.64 -20.36 -9.31
CA SER A 448 -17.80 -21.82 -9.23
C SER A 448 -16.91 -22.51 -8.19
N ASN A 449 -15.73 -21.95 -7.92
CA ASN A 449 -14.70 -22.52 -7.04
C ASN A 449 -14.42 -21.68 -5.79
N GLN A 450 -15.04 -20.51 -5.65
CA GLN A 450 -14.82 -19.60 -4.52
C GLN A 450 -16.09 -18.83 -4.22
N GLY A 451 -16.41 -18.69 -2.95
CA GLY A 451 -17.57 -17.93 -2.54
C GLY A 451 -17.83 -18.04 -1.05
N THR A 452 -18.70 -17.16 -0.56
CA THR A 452 -19.08 -17.11 0.84
C THR A 452 -20.56 -16.70 0.97
N GLU A 453 -21.05 -16.66 2.20
CA GLU A 453 -22.39 -16.19 2.50
C GLU A 453 -22.55 -14.69 2.20
N ARG A 454 -23.75 -14.29 1.82
CA ARG A 454 -24.09 -12.92 1.47
C ARG A 454 -23.73 -11.89 2.56
N LYS A 455 -23.89 -12.23 3.84
CA LYS A 455 -23.57 -11.32 4.96
C LYS A 455 -22.10 -10.84 4.95
N TYR A 456 -21.17 -11.68 4.45
CA TYR A 456 -19.77 -11.31 4.35
C TYR A 456 -19.49 -10.40 3.15
N TYR A 457 -20.21 -10.53 2.05
CA TYR A 457 -20.20 -9.53 0.98
C TYR A 457 -20.83 -8.20 1.43
N GLU A 458 -21.81 -8.25 2.35
CA GLU A 458 -22.36 -7.04 2.98
C GLU A 458 -21.35 -6.36 3.89
N PHE A 459 -20.52 -7.11 4.61
CA PHE A 459 -19.37 -6.57 5.33
C PHE A 459 -18.37 -5.94 4.36
N HIS A 460 -17.94 -6.67 3.33
CA HIS A 460 -16.98 -6.19 2.35
C HIS A 460 -17.44 -4.91 1.63
N ARG A 461 -18.70 -4.82 1.21
CA ARG A 461 -19.22 -3.59 0.59
C ARG A 461 -19.16 -2.36 1.53
N ASN A 462 -19.32 -2.54 2.84
CA ASN A 462 -19.18 -1.45 3.81
C ASN A 462 -17.71 -1.02 3.95
N VAL A 463 -16.76 -1.94 3.83
CA VAL A 463 -15.33 -1.62 3.77
C VAL A 463 -15.03 -0.75 2.56
N ILE A 464 -15.48 -1.16 1.38
CA ILE A 464 -15.29 -0.39 0.14
C ILE A 464 -16.01 0.97 0.20
N LEU A 465 -17.20 1.01 0.77
CA LEU A 465 -17.96 2.26 0.95
C LEU A 465 -17.18 3.28 1.80
N ALA A 466 -16.48 2.81 2.83
CA ALA A 466 -15.68 3.65 3.73
C ALA A 466 -14.29 4.00 3.17
N SER A 467 -13.71 3.16 2.31
CA SER A 467 -12.30 3.29 1.89
C SER A 467 -12.02 4.54 1.07
N GLY A 468 -12.90 4.91 0.13
CA GLY A 468 -12.51 5.85 -0.93
C GLY A 468 -11.49 5.20 -1.89
N GLY A 469 -10.81 6.01 -2.70
CA GLY A 469 -9.77 5.53 -3.60
C GLY A 469 -10.29 4.72 -4.79
N LEU A 470 -9.47 3.79 -5.29
CA LEU A 470 -9.81 2.98 -6.45
C LEU A 470 -11.00 2.05 -6.16
N ALA A 471 -11.86 1.86 -7.16
CA ALA A 471 -13.01 0.96 -7.10
C ALA A 471 -13.12 0.16 -8.39
N LEU A 472 -12.43 -0.98 -8.46
CA LEU A 472 -12.44 -1.89 -9.60
C LEU A 472 -13.22 -3.15 -9.25
N SER A 473 -14.17 -3.56 -10.11
CA SER A 473 -14.84 -4.85 -9.95
C SER A 473 -13.88 -5.99 -10.25
N GLY A 474 -13.75 -6.94 -9.33
CA GLY A 474 -13.07 -8.21 -9.54
C GLY A 474 -14.01 -9.34 -9.96
N ASP A 475 -15.28 -9.03 -10.19
CA ASP A 475 -16.28 -10.00 -10.65
C ASP A 475 -16.46 -9.91 -12.17
N PRO A 476 -16.77 -11.02 -12.87
CA PRO A 476 -17.24 -10.95 -14.25
C PRO A 476 -18.52 -10.11 -14.33
N LEU A 477 -18.48 -9.00 -15.06
CA LEU A 477 -19.62 -8.06 -15.13
C LEU A 477 -20.89 -8.68 -15.72
N PRO A 478 -20.82 -9.60 -16.72
CA PRO A 478 -22.01 -10.31 -17.22
C PRO A 478 -22.74 -11.10 -16.14
N ASP A 479 -22.04 -11.60 -15.12
CA ASP A 479 -22.56 -12.51 -14.10
C ASP A 479 -23.11 -11.79 -12.85
N LEU A 480 -23.01 -10.46 -12.79
CA LEU A 480 -23.45 -9.69 -11.64
C LEU A 480 -24.95 -9.92 -11.34
N ASN A 481 -25.24 -10.40 -10.15
CA ASN A 481 -26.59 -10.60 -9.65
C ASN A 481 -27.25 -9.26 -9.19
N LYS A 482 -28.54 -9.32 -8.79
CA LYS A 482 -29.29 -8.13 -8.35
C LYS A 482 -28.65 -7.42 -7.15
N PHE A 483 -28.08 -8.19 -6.21
CA PHE A 483 -27.40 -7.63 -5.03
C PHE A 483 -26.15 -6.84 -5.45
N ALA A 484 -25.28 -7.44 -6.27
CA ALA A 484 -24.07 -6.81 -6.74
C ALA A 484 -24.36 -5.54 -7.56
N LYS A 485 -25.33 -5.60 -8.48
CA LYS A 485 -25.76 -4.43 -9.28
C LYS A 485 -26.28 -3.29 -8.41
N LYS A 486 -27.13 -3.60 -7.38
CA LYS A 486 -27.62 -2.58 -6.43
C LYS A 486 -26.47 -2.01 -5.59
N THR A 487 -25.56 -2.86 -5.14
CA THR A 487 -24.37 -2.44 -4.38
C THR A 487 -23.50 -1.47 -5.18
N TRP A 488 -23.17 -1.82 -6.41
CA TRP A 488 -22.40 -0.95 -7.31
C TRP A 488 -23.07 0.39 -7.54
N LYS A 489 -24.38 0.40 -7.81
CA LYS A 489 -25.13 1.66 -7.96
C LYS A 489 -24.97 2.59 -6.75
N ASN A 490 -25.02 2.07 -5.53
CA ASN A 490 -24.90 2.86 -4.32
C ASN A 490 -23.44 3.32 -4.07
N ILE A 491 -22.45 2.44 -4.32
CA ILE A 491 -21.03 2.81 -4.24
C ILE A 491 -20.71 3.94 -5.22
N LEU A 492 -21.14 3.81 -6.47
CA LEU A 492 -20.91 4.82 -7.50
C LEU A 492 -21.60 6.15 -7.15
N SER A 493 -22.82 6.10 -6.61
CA SER A 493 -23.52 7.30 -6.12
C SER A 493 -22.74 8.01 -5.00
N ARG A 494 -22.14 7.25 -4.09
CA ARG A 494 -21.29 7.81 -3.03
C ARG A 494 -20.00 8.40 -3.61
N LEU A 495 -19.33 7.71 -4.54
CA LEU A 495 -18.08 8.17 -5.16
C LEU A 495 -18.25 9.44 -6.02
N ARG A 496 -19.45 9.70 -6.54
CA ARG A 496 -19.78 10.98 -7.19
C ARG A 496 -19.91 12.15 -6.22
N LEU A 497 -20.30 11.89 -4.98
CA LEU A 497 -20.42 12.93 -3.96
C LEU A 497 -19.05 13.31 -3.41
N THR A 498 -18.26 12.31 -3.10
CA THR A 498 -16.88 12.47 -2.64
C THR A 498 -16.08 11.18 -2.86
N GLN A 499 -14.81 11.30 -3.13
CA GLN A 499 -13.87 10.16 -3.19
C GLN A 499 -12.95 10.11 -1.97
N GLU A 500 -13.18 10.95 -0.98
CA GLU A 500 -12.39 10.92 0.26
C GLU A 500 -12.60 9.62 1.03
N ALA A 501 -11.59 9.20 1.79
CA ALA A 501 -11.69 8.08 2.71
C ALA A 501 -12.36 8.50 4.01
N ALA A 502 -13.11 7.59 4.64
CA ALA A 502 -13.68 7.80 5.96
C ALA A 502 -12.58 7.95 7.03
N GLN A 503 -12.85 8.77 8.04
CA GLN A 503 -11.91 9.08 9.11
C GLN A 503 -12.22 8.27 10.36
N PHE A 504 -11.18 7.70 10.96
CA PHE A 504 -11.23 6.98 12.23
C PHE A 504 -10.77 7.88 13.37
N THR A 505 -11.40 7.76 14.51
CA THR A 505 -11.05 8.52 15.73
C THR A 505 -10.14 7.73 16.68
N SER A 506 -9.95 6.44 16.44
CA SER A 506 -9.13 5.53 17.26
C SER A 506 -8.50 4.43 16.39
N LEU A 507 -7.36 3.91 16.82
CA LEU A 507 -6.70 2.73 16.22
C LEU A 507 -7.51 1.43 16.36
N SER A 508 -8.69 1.46 16.96
CA SER A 508 -9.57 0.27 17.01
C SER A 508 -10.23 -0.06 15.66
N ASN A 509 -10.33 0.91 14.75
CA ASN A 509 -10.95 0.79 13.42
C ASN A 509 -12.41 0.27 13.43
N LYS A 510 -13.15 0.52 14.52
CA LYS A 510 -14.53 0.02 14.70
C LYS A 510 -15.60 0.99 14.23
N HIS A 511 -15.27 2.26 14.17
CA HIS A 511 -16.18 3.32 13.73
C HIS A 511 -15.41 4.38 12.93
N CYS A 512 -15.95 4.74 11.79
CA CYS A 512 -15.46 5.85 10.99
C CYS A 512 -16.60 6.69 10.43
N THR A 513 -16.29 7.94 10.12
CA THR A 513 -17.23 8.91 9.57
C THR A 513 -16.73 9.49 8.26
N LEU A 514 -17.65 9.88 7.39
CA LEU A 514 -17.37 10.50 6.12
C LEU A 514 -18.43 11.57 5.80
N THR A 515 -18.01 12.79 5.69
CA THR A 515 -18.86 13.88 5.18
C THR A 515 -19.08 13.67 3.67
N LEU A 516 -20.32 13.38 3.28
CA LEU A 516 -20.69 13.22 1.87
C LEU A 516 -20.95 14.57 1.19
N ASN A 517 -21.60 15.49 1.92
CA ASN A 517 -21.86 16.88 1.53
C ASN A 517 -22.30 17.68 2.76
N HIS A 518 -22.67 18.94 2.58
CA HIS A 518 -23.09 19.84 3.68
C HIS A 518 -24.32 19.36 4.49
N GLN A 519 -25.08 18.38 3.97
CA GLN A 519 -26.34 17.92 4.59
C GLN A 519 -26.25 16.44 5.04
N HIS A 520 -25.24 15.70 4.62
CA HIS A 520 -25.18 14.27 4.84
C HIS A 520 -23.80 13.82 5.34
N GLU A 521 -23.83 13.10 6.43
CA GLU A 521 -22.68 12.38 6.96
C GLU A 521 -22.97 10.87 6.96
N LEU A 522 -21.96 10.08 6.64
CA LEU A 522 -22.01 8.62 6.63
C LEU A 522 -21.20 8.10 7.82
N HIS A 523 -21.81 7.28 8.66
CA HIS A 523 -21.15 6.49 9.70
C HIS A 523 -21.04 5.05 9.25
N CYS A 524 -19.84 4.47 9.29
CA CYS A 524 -19.62 3.06 9.06
C CYS A 524 -19.12 2.38 10.35
N LEU A 525 -19.77 1.29 10.72
CA LEU A 525 -19.55 0.53 11.95
C LEU A 525 -19.11 -0.88 11.62
N PHE A 526 -18.11 -1.38 12.35
CA PHE A 526 -17.51 -2.70 12.12
C PHE A 526 -17.31 -3.43 13.46
N ASN A 527 -17.74 -4.69 13.52
CA ASN A 527 -17.47 -5.56 14.66
C ASN A 527 -16.48 -6.66 14.26
N TYR A 528 -15.33 -6.68 14.89
CA TYR A 528 -14.29 -7.70 14.71
C TYR A 528 -14.29 -8.74 15.85
N ASP A 529 -15.08 -8.52 16.90
CA ASP A 529 -15.16 -9.38 18.08
C ASP A 529 -16.25 -10.43 17.92
N ASN A 530 -16.14 -11.54 18.63
CA ASN A 530 -17.16 -12.59 18.61
C ASN A 530 -18.43 -12.21 19.38
N GLU A 531 -18.31 -11.22 20.27
CA GLU A 531 -19.41 -10.74 21.10
C GLU A 531 -20.15 -9.57 20.41
N ALA A 532 -21.39 -9.37 20.81
CA ALA A 532 -22.16 -8.21 20.38
C ALA A 532 -21.51 -6.92 20.86
N MET A 533 -21.53 -5.92 19.99
CA MET A 533 -20.92 -4.61 20.25
C MET A 533 -21.98 -3.51 20.08
N GLU A 534 -22.09 -2.67 21.08
CA GLU A 534 -22.94 -1.49 21.04
C GLU A 534 -22.14 -0.25 20.57
N HIS A 535 -22.72 0.51 19.67
CA HIS A 535 -22.19 1.77 19.17
C HIS A 535 -23.18 2.90 19.46
N THR A 536 -22.68 3.96 20.05
CA THR A 536 -23.41 5.21 20.21
C THR A 536 -22.94 6.20 19.15
N LEU A 537 -23.85 6.57 18.24
CA LEU A 537 -23.62 7.60 17.23
C LEU A 537 -24.19 8.91 17.72
N VAL A 538 -23.47 10.01 17.46
CA VAL A 538 -23.87 11.36 17.89
C VAL A 538 -23.82 12.28 16.67
N ALA A 539 -24.89 13.05 16.45
CA ALA A 539 -24.95 14.13 15.47
C ALA A 539 -24.89 15.49 16.16
N ASP A 540 -24.48 16.53 15.46
CA ASP A 540 -24.37 17.89 15.99
C ASP A 540 -25.72 18.45 16.42
N GLN A 541 -26.81 18.04 15.79
CA GLN A 541 -28.18 18.45 16.05
C GLN A 541 -29.15 17.27 15.94
N PRO A 542 -30.41 17.36 16.46
CA PRO A 542 -31.41 16.34 16.26
C PRO A 542 -31.63 16.03 14.78
N SER A 543 -31.38 14.81 14.36
CA SER A 543 -31.31 14.37 12.96
C SER A 543 -32.08 13.09 12.69
N ILE A 544 -32.39 12.85 11.42
CA ILE A 544 -32.98 11.60 10.96
C ILE A 544 -31.84 10.67 10.52
N TRP A 545 -31.84 9.45 11.07
CA TRP A 545 -30.88 8.40 10.80
C TRP A 545 -31.48 7.36 9.87
N ARG A 546 -30.75 6.95 8.84
CA ARG A 546 -31.20 5.98 7.85
C ARG A 546 -30.13 4.91 7.60
N ASP A 547 -30.57 3.68 7.37
CA ASP A 547 -29.69 2.68 6.78
C ASP A 547 -29.32 3.10 5.34
N PHE A 548 -28.02 3.18 5.05
CA PHE A 548 -27.53 3.66 3.76
C PHE A 548 -27.97 2.78 2.57
N TRP A 549 -28.04 1.45 2.76
CA TRP A 549 -28.32 0.52 1.67
C TRP A 549 -29.80 0.36 1.35
N THR A 550 -30.63 0.46 2.37
CA THR A 550 -32.09 0.28 2.23
C THR A 550 -32.85 1.60 2.15
N GLY A 551 -32.30 2.66 2.74
CA GLY A 551 -32.98 3.94 2.96
C GLY A 551 -33.98 3.92 4.13
N GLU A 552 -34.06 2.81 4.86
CA GLU A 552 -34.96 2.65 6.02
C GLU A 552 -34.61 3.65 7.11
N GLN A 553 -35.62 4.32 7.64
CA GLN A 553 -35.48 5.25 8.75
C GLN A 553 -35.37 4.47 10.08
N LEU A 554 -34.36 4.82 10.91
CA LEU A 554 -34.00 4.10 12.12
C LEU A 554 -34.52 4.74 13.40
N ASN A 555 -35.02 5.97 13.33
CA ASN A 555 -35.63 6.71 14.46
C ASN A 555 -36.95 7.33 14.01
N GLU A 556 -37.96 7.33 14.89
CA GLU A 556 -39.29 7.89 14.57
C GLU A 556 -39.25 9.43 14.56
N GLU A 557 -38.58 10.03 15.53
CA GLU A 557 -38.41 11.48 15.70
C GLU A 557 -36.92 11.86 15.59
N PRO A 558 -36.60 13.08 15.13
CA PRO A 558 -35.20 13.53 15.09
C PRO A 558 -34.52 13.41 16.46
N THR A 559 -33.35 12.79 16.49
CA THR A 559 -32.54 12.60 17.70
C THR A 559 -31.07 12.90 17.45
N GLN A 560 -30.36 13.46 18.45
CA GLN A 560 -28.92 13.65 18.39
C GLN A 560 -28.16 12.34 18.59
N MET A 561 -28.80 11.33 19.20
CA MET A 561 -28.11 10.10 19.56
C MET A 561 -28.88 8.90 18.98
N LEU A 562 -28.13 7.98 18.38
CA LEU A 562 -28.61 6.68 17.92
C LEU A 562 -27.74 5.57 18.52
N ILE A 563 -28.34 4.60 19.17
CA ILE A 563 -27.64 3.42 19.70
C ILE A 563 -27.93 2.24 18.78
N LEU A 564 -26.88 1.57 18.36
CA LEU A 564 -26.96 0.40 17.47
C LEU A 564 -26.10 -0.73 17.97
N THR A 565 -26.61 -1.95 17.86
CA THR A 565 -25.88 -3.17 18.17
C THR A 565 -25.45 -3.87 16.91
N LEU A 566 -24.20 -4.33 16.88
CA LEU A 566 -23.64 -5.27 15.91
C LEU A 566 -23.49 -6.64 16.59
N ASP A 567 -24.35 -7.59 16.26
CA ASP A 567 -24.60 -8.80 17.05
C ASP A 567 -23.44 -9.81 17.07
N SER A 568 -22.57 -9.79 16.06
CA SER A 568 -21.53 -10.82 15.89
C SER A 568 -20.35 -10.33 15.08
N ARG A 569 -19.29 -11.12 15.11
CA ARG A 569 -18.10 -10.88 14.30
C ARG A 569 -18.42 -10.75 12.81
N LEU A 570 -17.78 -9.79 12.15
CA LEU A 570 -17.96 -9.39 10.76
C LEU A 570 -19.39 -8.93 10.45
N ASN A 571 -20.10 -8.43 11.48
CA ASN A 571 -21.27 -7.60 11.26
C ASN A 571 -20.83 -6.14 11.07
N SER A 572 -21.49 -5.43 10.19
CA SER A 572 -21.19 -4.03 9.89
C SER A 572 -22.45 -3.30 9.46
N LYS A 573 -22.50 -1.99 9.72
CA LYS A 573 -23.60 -1.13 9.29
C LYS A 573 -23.05 0.16 8.66
N ALA A 574 -23.77 0.67 7.70
CA ALA A 574 -23.54 1.98 7.10
C ALA A 574 -24.79 2.84 7.32
N ILE A 575 -24.65 3.91 8.05
CA ILE A 575 -25.74 4.76 8.53
C ILE A 575 -25.56 6.16 7.98
N LEU A 576 -26.57 6.65 7.30
CA LEU A 576 -26.64 8.01 6.80
C LEU A 576 -27.37 8.91 7.81
N VAL A 577 -26.75 9.99 8.21
CA VAL A 577 -27.37 11.04 9.00
C VAL A 577 -27.65 12.25 8.11
N SER A 578 -28.84 12.82 8.22
CA SER A 578 -29.25 14.04 7.52
C SER A 578 -29.46 15.15 8.53
N ASN A 579 -28.65 16.18 8.42
CA ASN A 579 -28.69 17.39 9.26
C ASN A 579 -29.75 18.38 8.80
#